data_2212cca4fcb3ca8a65fda7e239624637
#
_entry.id   2212cca4fcb3ca8a65fda7e239624637
#
_cell.length_a   1.000
_cell.length_b   1.000
_cell.length_c   1.000
_cell.angle_alpha   90.00
_cell.angle_beta   90.00
_cell.angle_gamma   90.00
#
_symmetry.space_group_name_H-M   'P 1'
#
loop_
_entity.id
_entity.type
_entity.pdbx_description
1 polymer ?
#
loop_
_entity_poly.entity_id
_entity_poly.type
_entity_poly.pdbx_seq_one_letter_code
_entity_poly.pdbx_strand_id
1 'polypeptide(L)'
;MAHAAKSKPITSADTCSVSSIFGAGVTVTGCSGYYDKNLNKDSAFSDVKALLETDFGVILGSPWLEKINLDKDSSGSNISFVQAVAGRTIVGVHWGKNDTAFYDLTLSTNFTTFNIVSTNPTRNDGKGGISNVALYATNLAPVPEPETYAMLLAGLCLVGGIAKRRRAQSAG
;
A
#
# COMPACT_ATOMS: atom_id res chain seq x y z
N MET A 1 36.38 8.75 -1.39
CA MET A 1 35.21 8.85 -2.28
C MET A 1 34.38 7.59 -2.09
N ALA A 2 33.25 7.67 -1.40
CA ALA A 2 32.37 6.53 -1.20
C ALA A 2 31.62 6.25 -2.52
N HIS A 3 31.81 5.09 -3.11
CA HIS A 3 31.00 4.62 -4.22
C HIS A 3 29.59 4.36 -3.69
N ALA A 4 28.65 5.21 -4.05
CA ALA A 4 27.24 4.89 -3.88
C ALA A 4 26.95 3.63 -4.70
N ALA A 5 26.74 2.52 -4.03
CA ALA A 5 26.29 1.30 -4.69
C ALA A 5 24.95 1.62 -5.37
N LYS A 6 24.92 1.61 -6.70
CA LYS A 6 23.67 1.72 -7.47
C LYS A 6 22.81 0.51 -7.08
N SER A 7 21.79 0.74 -6.30
CA SER A 7 20.80 -0.30 -6.05
C SER A 7 20.16 -0.70 -7.37
N LYS A 8 20.13 -2.00 -7.65
CA LYS A 8 19.43 -2.53 -8.83
C LYS A 8 17.97 -2.15 -8.69
N PRO A 9 17.33 -1.57 -9.73
CA PRO A 9 15.92 -1.22 -9.65
C PRO A 9 15.07 -2.42 -9.24
N ILE A 10 14.11 -2.19 -8.37
CA ILE A 10 13.12 -3.20 -8.00
C ILE A 10 12.16 -3.31 -9.17
N THR A 11 12.14 -4.48 -9.80
CA THR A 11 11.15 -4.80 -10.84
C THR A 11 10.19 -5.83 -10.28
N SER A 12 8.88 -5.63 -10.51
CA SER A 12 7.89 -6.67 -10.20
C SER A 12 8.13 -7.88 -11.09
N ALA A 13 8.13 -9.06 -10.49
CA ALA A 13 8.21 -10.32 -11.24
C ALA A 13 6.87 -10.64 -11.92
N ASP A 14 5.78 -10.34 -11.22
CA ASP A 14 4.40 -10.58 -11.67
C ASP A 14 3.45 -9.49 -11.16
N THR A 15 2.31 -9.32 -11.85
CA THR A 15 1.25 -8.42 -11.43
C THR A 15 0.49 -9.04 -10.27
N CYS A 16 0.52 -8.40 -9.11
CA CYS A 16 -0.31 -8.84 -8.01
C CYS A 16 -1.79 -8.52 -8.27
N SER A 17 -2.67 -9.38 -7.79
CA SER A 17 -4.10 -9.14 -7.90
C SER A 17 -4.67 -8.67 -6.56
N VAL A 18 -5.67 -7.81 -6.65
CA VAL A 18 -6.47 -7.37 -5.50
C VAL A 18 -7.41 -8.47 -4.96
N SER A 19 -7.30 -9.71 -5.48
CA SER A 19 -8.11 -10.82 -5.00
C SER A 19 -7.79 -11.14 -3.53
N SER A 20 -8.79 -11.62 -2.85
CA SER A 20 -8.92 -11.80 -1.41
C SER A 20 -7.84 -12.67 -0.76
N ILE A 21 -6.65 -12.13 -0.57
CA ILE A 21 -5.68 -12.74 0.36
C ILE A 21 -5.96 -12.36 1.83
N PHE A 22 -6.84 -11.39 2.05
CA PHE A 22 -7.26 -10.94 3.37
C PHE A 22 -8.68 -11.39 3.68
N GLY A 23 -8.95 -11.67 4.95
CA GLY A 23 -10.25 -12.11 5.42
C GLY A 23 -11.34 -11.04 5.39
N ALA A 24 -12.51 -11.37 5.91
CA ALA A 24 -13.67 -10.49 5.94
C ALA A 24 -13.39 -9.16 6.66
N GLY A 25 -13.99 -8.08 6.18
CA GLY A 25 -13.84 -6.72 6.74
C GLY A 25 -12.64 -5.95 6.22
N VAL A 26 -11.82 -6.53 5.34
CA VAL A 26 -10.70 -5.89 4.68
C VAL A 26 -11.00 -5.74 3.20
N THR A 27 -10.92 -4.51 2.70
CA THR A 27 -11.03 -4.21 1.27
C THR A 27 -9.64 -3.90 0.73
N VAL A 28 -9.18 -4.65 -0.25
CA VAL A 28 -7.93 -4.37 -0.97
C VAL A 28 -8.23 -3.36 -2.05
N THR A 29 -7.65 -2.17 -1.95
CA THR A 29 -7.85 -1.05 -2.89
C THR A 29 -6.71 -0.92 -3.89
N GLY A 30 -5.53 -1.45 -3.55
CA GLY A 30 -4.37 -1.45 -4.42
C GLY A 30 -3.38 -2.55 -4.07
N CYS A 31 -2.53 -2.89 -5.02
CA CYS A 31 -1.52 -3.92 -4.83
C CYS A 31 -0.30 -3.60 -5.71
N SER A 32 0.90 -3.79 -5.16
CA SER A 32 2.18 -3.61 -5.82
C SER A 32 3.09 -4.82 -5.56
N GLY A 33 3.61 -5.42 -6.60
CA GLY A 33 4.46 -6.64 -6.53
C GLY A 33 4.00 -7.66 -7.57
N TYR A 34 4.46 -8.89 -7.61
CA TYR A 34 5.35 -9.57 -6.64
C TYR A 34 6.82 -9.28 -6.95
N TYR A 35 7.58 -8.90 -5.96
CA TYR A 35 9.01 -8.61 -6.09
C TYR A 35 9.85 -9.80 -5.65
N ASP A 36 10.79 -10.24 -6.50
CA ASP A 36 11.69 -11.36 -6.21
C ASP A 36 12.79 -10.99 -5.20
N LYS A 37 12.37 -10.49 -4.05
CA LYS A 37 13.20 -10.10 -2.91
C LYS A 37 12.41 -10.06 -1.62
N ASN A 38 13.10 -10.25 -0.49
CA ASN A 38 12.54 -9.83 0.80
C ASN A 38 12.72 -8.31 0.96
N LEU A 39 11.68 -7.56 0.71
CA LEU A 39 11.66 -6.11 0.86
C LEU A 39 11.28 -5.63 2.27
N ASN A 40 10.78 -6.51 3.14
CA ASN A 40 10.50 -6.21 4.53
C ASN A 40 11.79 -6.27 5.38
N LYS A 41 12.84 -5.57 4.96
CA LYS A 41 14.15 -5.46 5.63
C LYS A 41 14.56 -4.00 5.74
N ASP A 42 15.26 -3.63 6.83
CA ASP A 42 15.80 -2.27 7.03
C ASP A 42 16.67 -1.81 5.86
N SER A 43 17.50 -2.72 5.34
CA SER A 43 18.38 -2.42 4.20
C SER A 43 17.66 -2.14 2.88
N ALA A 44 16.38 -2.47 2.78
CA ALA A 44 15.56 -2.21 1.61
C ALA A 44 14.69 -0.95 1.76
N PHE A 45 14.76 -0.26 2.90
CA PHE A 45 13.82 0.82 3.23
C PHE A 45 13.79 1.95 2.19
N SER A 46 14.94 2.40 1.71
CA SER A 46 15.00 3.46 0.69
C SER A 46 14.27 3.08 -0.60
N ASP A 47 14.44 1.83 -1.01
CA ASP A 47 13.81 1.30 -2.22
C ASP A 47 12.29 1.14 -2.01
N VAL A 48 11.88 0.59 -0.88
CA VAL A 48 10.47 0.41 -0.51
C VAL A 48 9.77 1.75 -0.36
N LYS A 49 10.42 2.73 0.26
CA LYS A 49 9.89 4.08 0.39
C LYS A 49 9.55 4.68 -0.97
N ALA A 50 10.53 4.69 -1.89
CA ALA A 50 10.32 5.24 -3.24
C ALA A 50 9.21 4.49 -4.01
N LEU A 51 9.13 3.17 -3.82
CA LEU A 51 8.11 2.33 -4.42
C LEU A 51 6.70 2.69 -3.91
N LEU A 52 6.51 2.73 -2.59
CA LEU A 52 5.21 3.00 -1.98
C LEU A 52 4.76 4.45 -2.16
N GLU A 53 5.70 5.40 -2.23
CA GLU A 53 5.40 6.78 -2.62
C GLU A 53 4.88 6.86 -4.05
N THR A 54 5.47 6.08 -4.96
CA THR A 54 5.07 6.06 -6.38
C THR A 54 3.73 5.34 -6.59
N ASP A 55 3.58 4.15 -6.01
CA ASP A 55 2.45 3.26 -6.30
C ASP A 55 1.20 3.62 -5.50
N PHE A 56 1.39 4.10 -4.26
CA PHE A 56 0.27 4.37 -3.34
C PHE A 56 0.20 5.83 -2.87
N GLY A 57 1.16 6.68 -3.24
CA GLY A 57 1.18 8.09 -2.84
C GLY A 57 1.38 8.29 -1.33
N VAL A 58 2.08 7.37 -0.64
CA VAL A 58 2.29 7.42 0.80
C VAL A 58 3.72 7.88 1.12
N ILE A 59 3.87 8.76 2.12
CA ILE A 59 5.18 9.23 2.59
C ILE A 59 5.54 8.46 3.86
N LEU A 60 6.62 7.69 3.79
CA LEU A 60 7.11 6.90 4.92
C LEU A 60 8.21 7.64 5.68
N GLY A 61 8.07 7.71 7.01
CA GLY A 61 9.08 8.28 7.91
C GLY A 61 10.01 7.24 8.53
N SER A 62 9.62 5.95 8.51
CA SER A 62 10.35 4.82 9.11
C SER A 62 10.21 3.58 8.23
N PRO A 63 11.07 2.55 8.42
CA PRO A 63 11.01 1.30 7.63
C PRO A 63 9.65 0.61 7.71
N TRP A 64 9.07 0.54 8.90
CA TRP A 64 7.72 0.04 9.20
C TRP A 64 7.28 0.54 10.57
N LEU A 65 5.98 0.50 10.83
CA LEU A 65 5.41 0.76 12.14
C LEU A 65 5.54 -0.47 13.04
N GLU A 66 5.27 -1.64 12.46
CA GLU A 66 5.38 -2.93 13.13
C GLU A 66 5.74 -4.01 12.11
N LYS A 67 6.52 -5.01 12.53
CA LYS A 67 6.87 -6.17 11.72
C LYS A 67 6.76 -7.45 12.54
N ILE A 68 6.06 -8.42 11.96
CA ILE A 68 5.85 -9.74 12.55
C ILE A 68 6.62 -10.76 11.71
N ASN A 69 7.52 -11.49 12.35
CA ASN A 69 8.19 -12.63 11.74
C ASN A 69 7.39 -13.89 12.09
N LEU A 70 7.15 -14.73 11.11
CA LEU A 70 6.40 -15.97 11.25
C LEU A 70 7.34 -17.16 11.10
N ASP A 71 7.04 -18.24 11.78
CA ASP A 71 7.75 -19.49 11.61
C ASP A 71 7.48 -20.05 10.21
N LYS A 72 8.49 -20.69 9.63
CA LYS A 72 8.49 -21.16 8.24
C LYS A 72 7.38 -22.15 7.87
N ASP A 73 6.76 -22.73 8.90
CA ASP A 73 5.71 -23.74 8.77
C ASP A 73 4.30 -23.20 9.07
N SER A 74 4.15 -21.87 9.24
CA SER A 74 2.85 -21.26 9.49
C SER A 74 1.97 -21.35 8.25
N SER A 75 1.18 -22.39 8.18
CA SER A 75 0.17 -22.59 7.15
C SER A 75 -1.09 -21.82 7.52
N GLY A 76 -1.35 -20.70 6.88
CA GLY A 76 -2.55 -19.89 7.04
C GLY A 76 -2.56 -19.12 8.36
N SER A 77 -2.74 -17.80 8.33
CA SER A 77 -2.28 -17.15 9.53
C SER A 77 -3.12 -15.97 9.87
N ASN A 78 -3.66 -16.04 11.05
CA ASN A 78 -4.07 -14.86 11.77
C ASN A 78 -2.80 -14.09 12.17
N ILE A 79 -2.57 -12.96 11.53
CA ILE A 79 -1.47 -12.05 11.85
C ILE A 79 -2.01 -11.01 12.80
N SER A 80 -1.48 -10.97 14.01
CA SER A 80 -1.92 -10.00 15.03
C SER A 80 -0.87 -8.93 15.23
N PHE A 81 -1.22 -7.69 14.92
CA PHE A 81 -0.44 -6.51 15.26
C PHE A 81 -0.75 -6.07 16.69
N VAL A 82 0.24 -5.55 17.38
CA VAL A 82 0.07 -4.92 18.70
C VAL A 82 -0.71 -3.61 18.54
N GLN A 83 -0.38 -2.87 17.48
CA GLN A 83 -1.07 -1.63 17.16
C GLN A 83 -2.37 -1.93 16.41
N ALA A 84 -3.48 -1.38 16.90
CA ALA A 84 -4.73 -1.40 16.16
C ALA A 84 -4.62 -0.55 14.88
N VAL A 85 -5.05 -1.10 13.77
CA VAL A 85 -5.03 -0.46 12.46
C VAL A 85 -6.44 -0.16 11.98
N ALA A 86 -6.63 0.97 11.32
CA ALA A 86 -7.94 1.40 10.82
C ALA A 86 -7.80 2.31 9.60
N GLY A 87 -8.89 2.46 8.86
CA GLY A 87 -8.90 3.29 7.67
C GLY A 87 -7.96 2.75 6.59
N ARG A 88 -7.33 3.64 5.82
CA ARG A 88 -6.34 3.26 4.82
C ARG A 88 -5.06 2.77 5.49
N THR A 89 -4.60 1.60 5.09
CA THR A 89 -3.48 0.90 5.74
C THR A 89 -2.60 0.22 4.68
N ILE A 90 -1.28 0.38 4.78
CA ILE A 90 -0.33 -0.28 3.87
C ILE A 90 0.37 -1.42 4.59
N VAL A 91 0.24 -2.62 4.01
CA VAL A 91 0.82 -3.85 4.53
C VAL A 91 1.71 -4.52 3.49
N GLY A 92 2.92 -4.89 3.87
CA GLY A 92 3.83 -5.70 3.07
C GLY A 92 3.82 -7.15 3.53
N VAL A 93 3.57 -8.08 2.63
CA VAL A 93 3.59 -9.52 2.90
C VAL A 93 4.75 -10.15 2.16
N HIS A 94 5.56 -10.94 2.87
CA HIS A 94 6.68 -11.66 2.29
C HIS A 94 6.49 -13.17 2.44
N TRP A 95 6.50 -13.88 1.31
CA TRP A 95 6.36 -15.34 1.23
C TRP A 95 7.69 -16.02 0.95
N GLY A 96 7.97 -17.08 1.68
CA GLY A 96 9.09 -17.97 1.45
C GLY A 96 10.44 -17.26 1.32
N LYS A 97 11.17 -17.60 0.27
CA LYS A 97 12.53 -17.10 0.12
C LYS A 97 12.62 -15.73 -0.56
N ASN A 98 11.69 -15.34 -1.43
CA ASN A 98 11.94 -14.23 -2.34
C ASN A 98 10.74 -13.36 -2.72
N ASP A 99 9.51 -13.70 -2.43
CA ASP A 99 8.39 -12.94 -2.96
C ASP A 99 7.82 -11.95 -1.93
N THR A 100 7.79 -10.67 -2.27
CA THR A 100 7.15 -9.62 -1.45
C THR A 100 6.11 -8.90 -2.29
N ALA A 101 4.93 -8.68 -1.73
CA ALA A 101 3.93 -7.78 -2.29
C ALA A 101 3.43 -6.80 -1.22
N PHE A 102 3.02 -5.63 -1.68
CA PHE A 102 2.45 -4.58 -0.84
C PHE A 102 0.99 -4.38 -1.20
N TYR A 103 0.18 -4.18 -0.18
CA TYR A 103 -1.26 -4.02 -0.31
C TYR A 103 -1.71 -2.73 0.32
N ASP A 104 -2.50 -1.97 -0.43
CA ASP A 104 -3.25 -0.83 0.06
C ASP A 104 -4.63 -1.34 0.48
N LEU A 105 -4.93 -1.22 1.75
CA LEU A 105 -6.13 -1.76 2.38
C LEU A 105 -7.01 -0.63 2.88
N THR A 106 -8.33 -0.84 2.80
CA THR A 106 -9.32 -0.03 3.53
C THR A 106 -10.02 -0.90 4.55
N LEU A 107 -9.97 -0.48 5.80
CA LEU A 107 -10.51 -1.17 6.96
C LEU A 107 -11.72 -0.42 7.48
N SER A 108 -12.85 -1.11 7.63
CA SER A 108 -14.10 -0.51 8.09
C SER A 108 -14.14 -0.24 9.60
N THR A 109 -13.32 -0.96 10.37
CA THR A 109 -13.20 -0.85 11.82
C THR A 109 -11.76 -0.99 12.25
N ASN A 110 -11.48 -0.84 13.54
CA ASN A 110 -10.15 -1.13 14.08
C ASN A 110 -9.87 -2.63 14.05
N PHE A 111 -8.80 -3.01 13.39
CA PHE A 111 -8.30 -4.38 13.32
C PHE A 111 -7.00 -4.50 14.10
N THR A 112 -6.86 -5.57 14.86
CA THR A 112 -5.58 -6.03 15.40
C THR A 112 -5.12 -7.31 14.72
N THR A 113 -6.04 -8.05 14.11
CA THR A 113 -5.75 -9.37 13.53
C THR A 113 -6.25 -9.43 12.08
N PHE A 114 -5.36 -9.82 11.19
CA PHE A 114 -5.65 -10.10 9.78
C PHE A 114 -5.57 -11.60 9.53
N ASN A 115 -6.54 -12.12 8.81
CA ASN A 115 -6.43 -13.46 8.25
C ASN A 115 -5.82 -13.31 6.84
N ILE A 116 -4.61 -13.84 6.64
CA ILE A 116 -3.93 -13.81 5.35
C ILE A 116 -3.82 -15.24 4.82
N VAL A 117 -4.17 -15.44 3.55
CA VAL A 117 -3.99 -16.74 2.89
C VAL A 117 -2.50 -17.06 2.81
N SER A 118 -2.12 -18.21 3.32
CA SER A 118 -0.70 -18.59 3.49
C SER A 118 0.03 -18.93 2.21
N THR A 119 -0.70 -19.36 1.19
CA THR A 119 -0.10 -19.77 -0.08
C THR A 119 0.26 -18.56 -0.92
N ASN A 120 1.50 -18.52 -1.41
CA ASN A 120 1.92 -17.54 -2.39
C ASN A 120 1.04 -17.68 -3.66
N PRO A 121 0.24 -16.65 -4.03
CA PRO A 121 -0.67 -16.76 -5.15
C PRO A 121 0.04 -16.85 -6.52
N THR A 122 1.34 -16.56 -6.60
CA THR A 122 2.13 -16.70 -7.85
C THR A 122 2.73 -18.09 -8.03
N ARG A 123 2.70 -18.93 -6.99
CA ARG A 123 3.32 -20.26 -6.99
C ARG A 123 2.28 -21.37 -6.92
N ASN A 124 2.19 -22.14 -7.99
CA ASN A 124 1.33 -23.32 -8.08
C ASN A 124 1.89 -24.56 -7.35
N ASP A 125 3.09 -24.45 -6.73
CA ASP A 125 3.78 -25.58 -6.10
C ASP A 125 3.36 -25.80 -4.62
N GLY A 126 2.47 -24.98 -4.10
CA GLY A 126 2.02 -25.03 -2.70
C GLY A 126 3.13 -24.74 -1.67
N LYS A 127 4.32 -24.35 -2.14
CA LYS A 127 5.47 -24.03 -1.32
C LYS A 127 5.59 -22.53 -1.15
N GLY A 128 5.73 -22.07 0.06
CA GLY A 128 5.96 -20.65 0.36
C GLY A 128 4.91 -20.08 1.29
N GLY A 129 4.92 -20.57 2.51
CA GLY A 129 4.18 -19.92 3.61
C GLY A 129 4.66 -18.48 3.81
N ILE A 130 3.86 -17.67 4.47
CA ILE A 130 4.23 -16.30 4.85
C ILE A 130 5.37 -16.37 5.85
N SER A 131 6.46 -15.65 5.59
CA SER A 131 7.61 -15.60 6.49
C SER A 131 7.65 -14.34 7.35
N ASN A 132 7.11 -13.23 6.84
CA ASN A 132 6.90 -12.03 7.63
C ASN A 132 5.85 -11.12 7.02
N VAL A 133 5.24 -10.31 7.87
CA VAL A 133 4.30 -9.25 7.50
C VAL A 133 4.75 -7.96 8.16
N ALA A 134 4.76 -6.87 7.40
CA ALA A 134 5.14 -5.55 7.88
C ALA A 134 4.01 -4.54 7.67
N LEU A 135 3.71 -3.78 8.70
CA LEU A 135 2.79 -2.65 8.69
C LEU A 135 3.59 -1.39 8.38
N TYR A 136 3.40 -0.77 7.24
CA TYR A 136 4.14 0.42 6.81
C TYR A 136 3.44 1.72 7.21
N ALA A 137 2.12 1.77 7.08
CA ALA A 137 1.32 2.92 7.42
C ALA A 137 -0.12 2.51 7.75
N THR A 138 -0.80 3.29 8.56
CA THR A 138 -2.21 3.09 8.92
C THR A 138 -2.87 4.44 9.19
N ASN A 139 -4.21 4.48 9.17
CA ASN A 139 -5.01 5.70 9.36
C ASN A 139 -4.68 6.81 8.35
N LEU A 140 -4.24 6.44 7.15
CA LEU A 140 -3.97 7.40 6.10
C LEU A 140 -5.27 8.02 5.59
N ALA A 141 -5.27 9.34 5.41
CA ALA A 141 -6.37 10.00 4.73
C ALA A 141 -6.49 9.44 3.28
N PRO A 142 -7.72 9.23 2.78
CA PRO A 142 -7.90 8.86 1.38
C PRO A 142 -7.23 9.90 0.48
N VAL A 143 -6.45 9.45 -0.49
CA VAL A 143 -5.91 10.34 -1.53
C VAL A 143 -7.08 10.75 -2.42
N PRO A 144 -7.42 12.05 -2.54
CA PRO A 144 -8.49 12.47 -3.43
C PRO A 144 -8.13 12.06 -4.86
N GLU A 145 -9.06 11.36 -5.52
CA GLU A 145 -8.87 10.92 -6.89
C GLU A 145 -8.69 12.11 -7.84
N PRO A 146 -7.95 11.96 -8.96
CA PRO A 146 -7.75 13.03 -9.95
C PRO A 146 -9.06 13.66 -10.42
N GLU A 147 -10.14 12.85 -10.48
CA GLU A 147 -11.48 13.32 -10.82
C GLU A 147 -12.04 14.33 -9.81
N THR A 148 -11.73 14.16 -8.51
CA THR A 148 -12.14 15.10 -7.46
C THR A 148 -11.51 16.47 -7.68
N TYR A 149 -10.23 16.52 -8.03
CA TYR A 149 -9.55 17.76 -8.37
C TYR A 149 -10.10 18.39 -9.65
N ALA A 150 -10.38 17.57 -10.68
CA ALA A 150 -11.00 18.05 -11.91
C ALA A 150 -12.38 18.68 -11.68
N MET A 151 -13.22 18.02 -10.86
CA MET A 151 -14.54 18.54 -10.50
C MET A 151 -14.44 19.81 -9.65
N LEU A 152 -13.50 19.89 -8.72
CA LEU A 152 -13.24 21.10 -7.94
C LEU A 152 -12.84 22.27 -8.84
N LEU A 153 -11.90 22.05 -9.75
CA LEU A 153 -11.46 23.08 -10.70
C LEU A 153 -12.59 23.49 -11.64
N ALA A 154 -13.36 22.57 -12.17
CA ALA A 154 -14.54 22.86 -12.99
C ALA A 154 -15.57 23.70 -12.23
N GLY A 155 -15.86 23.35 -10.97
CA GLY A 155 -16.75 24.13 -10.10
C GLY A 155 -16.24 25.56 -9.86
N LEU A 156 -14.94 25.72 -9.58
CA LEU A 156 -14.33 27.05 -9.39
C LEU A 156 -14.38 27.90 -10.68
N CYS A 157 -14.16 27.30 -11.84
CA CYS A 157 -14.28 27.99 -13.13
C CYS A 157 -15.70 28.48 -13.39
N LEU A 158 -16.72 27.67 -13.08
CA LEU A 158 -18.13 28.06 -13.22
C LEU A 158 -18.48 29.22 -12.31
N VAL A 159 -18.12 29.15 -11.04
CA VAL A 159 -18.38 30.21 -10.06
C VAL A 159 -17.67 31.52 -10.46
N GLY A 160 -16.39 31.42 -10.87
CA GLY A 160 -15.62 32.57 -11.35
C GLY A 160 -16.23 33.22 -12.60
N GLY A 161 -16.70 32.41 -13.55
CA GLY A 161 -17.39 32.88 -14.75
C GLY A 161 -18.69 33.65 -14.45
N ILE A 162 -19.50 33.12 -13.54
CA ILE A 162 -20.75 33.77 -13.10
C ILE A 162 -20.45 35.09 -12.39
N ALA A 163 -19.47 35.12 -11.49
CA ALA A 163 -19.09 36.33 -10.76
C ALA A 163 -18.59 37.43 -11.69
N LYS A 164 -17.78 37.09 -12.69
CA LYS A 164 -17.31 38.02 -13.72
C LYS A 164 -18.47 38.62 -14.53
N ARG A 165 -19.44 37.79 -14.93
CA ARG A 165 -20.62 38.21 -15.71
C ARG A 165 -21.50 39.19 -14.94
N ARG A 166 -21.73 38.94 -13.63
CA ARG A 166 -22.50 39.85 -12.76
C ARG A 166 -21.85 41.21 -12.59
N ARG A 167 -20.52 41.25 -12.43
CA ARG A 167 -19.75 42.52 -12.36
C ARG A 167 -19.87 43.37 -13.64
N ALA A 168 -19.86 42.71 -14.79
CA ALA A 168 -20.00 43.41 -16.08
C ALA A 168 -21.40 44.00 -16.26
N GLN A 169 -22.43 43.42 -15.70
CA GLN A 169 -23.82 43.91 -15.74
C GLN A 169 -24.10 45.07 -14.77
N SER A 170 -23.29 45.20 -13.70
CA SER A 170 -23.47 46.27 -12.69
C SER A 170 -22.68 47.55 -13.05
N ALA A 171 -21.87 47.55 -14.09
CA ALA A 171 -21.02 48.65 -14.51
C ALA A 171 -21.53 49.38 -15.77
N GLY A 172 -22.71 49.02 -16.30
CA GLY A 172 -23.41 49.67 -17.40
C GLY A 172 -24.74 50.23 -16.95
#